data_09f59456a742c3f7770f865ef7d6dc79
#
_entry.id   09f59456a742c3f7770f865ef7d6dc79
#
_cell.length_a   1.000
_cell.length_b   1.000
_cell.length_c   1.000
_cell.angle_alpha   90.00
_cell.angle_beta   90.00
_cell.angle_gamma   90.00
#
_symmetry.space_group_name_H-M   'P 1'
#
loop_
_entity.id
_entity.type
_entity.pdbx_description
1 polymer ?
#
loop_
_entity_poly.entity_id
_entity_poly.type
_entity_poly.pdbx_seq_one_letter_code
_entity_poly.pdbx_strand_id
1 'polypeptide(L)'
;MPDLRSFCLPPELEPKEIRLSREESHHLVATNRARVGDTVVVFDGRGNEWVCECAEADRNEARLKVRFPQKARPLPYAITLAQAVPKGKYMDSIVRMATEVGVASIVPVLSERTIVKVEAGAEEHKLEKWQATAIEAAKQCGNAFLPTIAAVQPAEHFIASSPRTHDLRLIASLQPGARSLKAVLKQFRDEKGRAPKSVAWMIGPEGDFTTAEMALARNAGFEPVSLGPLVLRCETAAIFALSILSYELQNAG
;
A
#
# COMPACT_ATOMS: atom_id res chain seq x y z
N MET A 1 -2.66 -24.94 -0.33
CA MET A 1 -2.22 -24.15 0.85
C MET A 1 -1.52 -22.93 0.32
N PRO A 2 -1.61 -21.76 0.92
CA PRO A 2 -0.74 -20.67 0.53
C PRO A 2 0.71 -21.13 0.69
N ASP A 3 1.55 -20.81 -0.30
CA ASP A 3 2.97 -21.13 -0.26
C ASP A 3 3.62 -20.46 0.96
N LEU A 4 4.59 -21.14 1.60
CA LEU A 4 5.38 -20.52 2.65
C LEU A 4 6.16 -19.35 2.03
N ARG A 5 6.04 -18.16 2.62
CA ARG A 5 6.69 -16.95 2.09
C ARG A 5 7.51 -16.25 3.17
N SER A 6 8.66 -15.73 2.77
CA SER A 6 9.55 -14.94 3.61
C SER A 6 10.07 -13.72 2.87
N PHE A 7 10.28 -12.63 3.60
CA PHE A 7 10.88 -11.42 3.07
C PHE A 7 12.39 -11.41 3.32
N CYS A 8 13.18 -11.10 2.29
CA CYS A 8 14.62 -10.94 2.44
C CYS A 8 15.16 -10.00 1.35
N LEU A 9 16.16 -9.21 1.71
CA LEU A 9 16.97 -8.45 0.76
C LEU A 9 18.31 -9.19 0.59
N PRO A 10 18.44 -10.10 -0.38
CA PRO A 10 19.68 -10.82 -0.58
C PRO A 10 20.80 -9.86 -1.01
N PRO A 11 22.05 -10.09 -0.59
CA PRO A 11 23.19 -9.26 -0.97
C PRO A 11 23.52 -9.34 -2.47
N GLU A 12 23.07 -10.40 -3.13
CA GLU A 12 23.31 -10.69 -4.55
C GLU A 12 21.97 -10.88 -5.29
N LEU A 13 21.95 -10.56 -6.58
CA LEU A 13 20.76 -10.76 -7.42
C LEU A 13 20.50 -12.23 -7.75
N GLU A 14 21.53 -13.06 -7.76
CA GLU A 14 21.46 -14.49 -8.05
C GLU A 14 22.07 -15.33 -6.91
N PRO A 15 21.49 -15.28 -5.71
CA PRO A 15 22.01 -16.04 -4.58
C PRO A 15 21.80 -17.55 -4.79
N LYS A 16 22.77 -18.36 -4.42
CA LYS A 16 22.60 -19.83 -4.36
C LYS A 16 21.94 -20.27 -3.06
N GLU A 17 22.14 -19.49 -2.00
CA GLU A 17 21.60 -19.70 -0.66
C GLU A 17 21.11 -18.35 -0.11
N ILE A 18 20.00 -18.37 0.59
CA ILE A 18 19.45 -17.23 1.32
C ILE A 18 19.41 -17.59 2.80
N ARG A 19 19.98 -16.73 3.63
CA ARG A 19 19.89 -16.78 5.08
C ARG A 19 18.89 -15.76 5.54
N LEU A 20 17.90 -16.21 6.26
CA LEU A 20 16.87 -15.33 6.78
C LEU A 20 17.33 -14.63 8.07
N SER A 21 16.84 -13.43 8.30
CA SER A 21 16.99 -12.76 9.59
C SER A 21 16.39 -13.59 10.72
N ARG A 22 16.75 -13.29 11.97
CA ARG A 22 16.18 -13.95 13.14
C ARG A 22 14.65 -13.85 13.19
N GLU A 23 14.10 -12.70 12.85
CA GLU A 23 12.66 -12.46 12.85
C GLU A 23 11.96 -13.30 11.78
N GLU A 24 12.45 -13.29 10.53
CA GLU A 24 11.89 -14.08 9.44
C GLU A 24 12.09 -15.58 9.67
N SER A 25 13.22 -16.01 10.24
CA SER A 25 13.46 -17.40 10.63
C SER A 25 12.47 -17.87 11.68
N HIS A 26 12.26 -17.06 12.72
CA HIS A 26 11.28 -17.36 13.75
C HIS A 26 9.87 -17.46 13.19
N HIS A 27 9.48 -16.51 12.32
CA HIS A 27 8.17 -16.53 11.68
C HIS A 27 7.99 -17.76 10.78
N LEU A 28 8.99 -18.09 9.95
CA LEU A 28 8.95 -19.24 9.07
C LEU A 28 8.86 -20.57 9.85
N VAL A 29 9.73 -20.76 10.83
CA VAL A 29 9.91 -22.06 11.50
C VAL A 29 8.97 -22.23 12.71
N ALA A 30 8.79 -21.18 13.53
CA ALA A 30 7.96 -21.29 14.73
C ALA A 30 6.48 -21.05 14.46
N THR A 31 6.14 -20.04 13.64
CA THR A 31 4.74 -19.67 13.36
C THR A 31 4.18 -20.52 12.20
N ASN A 32 4.88 -20.56 11.07
CA ASN A 32 4.43 -21.29 9.89
C ASN A 32 4.83 -22.77 9.89
N ARG A 33 5.66 -23.21 10.88
CA ARG A 33 6.06 -24.60 11.12
C ARG A 33 6.76 -25.24 9.91
N ALA A 34 7.54 -24.45 9.16
CA ALA A 34 8.34 -24.96 8.06
C ALA A 34 9.36 -26.01 8.53
N ARG A 35 9.58 -27.00 7.69
CA ARG A 35 10.50 -28.12 7.91
C ARG A 35 11.54 -28.17 6.81
N VAL A 36 12.64 -28.86 7.08
CA VAL A 36 13.63 -29.17 6.04
C VAL A 36 12.96 -29.91 4.88
N GLY A 37 13.23 -29.46 3.66
CA GLY A 37 12.63 -29.96 2.42
C GLY A 37 11.38 -29.18 1.96
N ASP A 38 10.78 -28.34 2.80
CA ASP A 38 9.64 -27.54 2.40
C ASP A 38 10.02 -26.47 1.36
N THR A 39 9.09 -26.21 0.44
CA THR A 39 9.23 -25.12 -0.52
C THR A 39 8.87 -23.79 0.11
N VAL A 40 9.75 -22.80 -0.04
CA VAL A 40 9.57 -21.44 0.47
C VAL A 40 9.81 -20.45 -0.66
N VAL A 41 8.90 -19.50 -0.86
CA VAL A 41 9.10 -18.40 -1.79
C VAL A 41 9.66 -17.21 -1.00
N VAL A 42 10.88 -16.79 -1.34
CA VAL A 42 11.47 -15.56 -0.79
C VAL A 42 11.25 -14.42 -1.77
N PHE A 43 10.93 -13.24 -1.28
CA PHE A 43 10.76 -12.05 -2.11
C PHE A 43 11.45 -10.83 -1.51
N ASP A 44 11.82 -9.86 -2.37
CA ASP A 44 12.54 -8.64 -1.97
C ASP A 44 11.66 -7.37 -1.88
N GLY A 45 10.36 -7.51 -2.14
CA GLY A 45 9.44 -6.36 -2.17
C GLY A 45 9.55 -5.50 -3.43
N ARG A 46 10.37 -5.89 -4.41
CA ARG A 46 10.61 -5.17 -5.68
C ARG A 46 10.24 -6.01 -6.90
N GLY A 47 9.58 -7.14 -6.66
CA GLY A 47 9.14 -8.07 -7.69
C GLY A 47 10.14 -9.18 -8.01
N ASN A 48 11.31 -9.24 -7.38
CA ASN A 48 12.16 -10.42 -7.47
C ASN A 48 11.70 -11.45 -6.45
N GLU A 49 11.63 -12.69 -6.87
CA GLU A 49 11.27 -13.83 -6.05
C GLU A 49 12.24 -14.98 -6.30
N TRP A 50 12.47 -15.78 -5.29
CA TRP A 50 13.27 -16.98 -5.36
C TRP A 50 12.48 -18.16 -4.79
N VAL A 51 12.28 -19.17 -5.60
CA VAL A 51 11.73 -20.44 -5.14
C VAL A 51 12.86 -21.23 -4.50
N CYS A 52 12.72 -21.50 -3.21
CA CYS A 52 13.75 -22.11 -2.40
C CYS A 52 13.27 -23.41 -1.77
N GLU A 53 14.20 -24.26 -1.37
CA GLU A 53 13.99 -25.39 -0.47
C GLU A 53 14.58 -25.05 0.90
N CYS A 54 13.84 -25.30 1.96
CA CYS A 54 14.33 -25.15 3.32
C CYS A 54 15.44 -26.20 3.57
N ALA A 55 16.70 -25.76 3.62
CA ALA A 55 17.85 -26.64 3.88
C ALA A 55 18.11 -26.81 5.38
N GLU A 56 17.85 -25.78 6.17
CA GLU A 56 18.00 -25.77 7.62
C GLU A 56 16.85 -24.97 8.27
N ALA A 57 16.06 -25.63 9.11
CA ALA A 57 14.91 -25.04 9.78
C ALA A 57 15.29 -24.59 11.21
N ASP A 58 16.23 -23.65 11.32
CA ASP A 58 16.62 -23.04 12.59
C ASP A 58 15.79 -21.77 12.85
N ARG A 59 15.32 -21.59 14.09
CA ARG A 59 14.48 -20.45 14.50
C ARG A 59 15.23 -19.13 14.58
N ASN A 60 16.56 -19.17 14.63
CA ASN A 60 17.40 -17.99 14.70
C ASN A 60 18.00 -17.62 13.34
N GLU A 61 18.36 -18.61 12.52
CA GLU A 61 18.91 -18.43 11.17
C GLU A 61 18.50 -19.60 10.26
N ALA A 62 17.33 -19.52 9.64
CA ALA A 62 16.91 -20.50 8.66
C ALA A 62 17.71 -20.30 7.34
N ARG A 63 18.14 -21.43 6.74
CA ARG A 63 18.88 -21.43 5.47
C ARG A 63 18.06 -22.05 4.37
N LEU A 64 17.97 -21.32 3.26
CA LEU A 64 17.14 -21.65 2.13
C LEU A 64 18.01 -21.81 0.88
N LYS A 65 18.00 -23.00 0.28
CA LYS A 65 18.72 -23.27 -0.98
C LYS A 65 17.85 -22.80 -2.15
N VAL A 66 18.35 -21.86 -2.94
CA VAL A 66 17.64 -21.37 -4.12
C VAL A 66 17.57 -22.45 -5.19
N ARG A 67 16.37 -22.73 -5.69
CA ARG A 67 16.10 -23.64 -6.79
C ARG A 67 16.08 -22.88 -8.12
N PHE A 68 15.33 -21.79 -8.19
CA PHE A 68 15.31 -20.87 -9.34
C PHE A 68 14.77 -19.50 -8.96
N PRO A 69 15.26 -18.43 -9.62
CA PRO A 69 14.69 -17.11 -9.51
C PRO A 69 13.44 -16.97 -10.39
N GLN A 70 12.53 -16.07 -10.01
CA GLN A 70 11.40 -15.66 -10.85
C GLN A 70 11.14 -14.18 -10.66
N LYS A 71 10.42 -13.56 -11.62
CA LYS A 71 9.98 -12.16 -11.52
C LYS A 71 8.48 -12.08 -11.54
N ALA A 72 7.92 -11.44 -10.54
CA ALA A 72 6.52 -11.08 -10.53
C ALA A 72 6.23 -9.98 -11.57
N ARG A 73 5.01 -9.96 -12.09
CA ARG A 73 4.56 -8.87 -12.96
C ARG A 73 3.89 -7.78 -12.13
N PRO A 74 4.32 -6.52 -12.26
CA PRO A 74 3.63 -5.42 -11.58
C PRO A 74 2.22 -5.24 -12.15
N LEU A 75 1.35 -4.65 -11.36
CA LEU A 75 0.05 -4.19 -11.85
C LEU A 75 0.27 -3.13 -12.96
N PRO A 76 -0.61 -3.07 -13.98
CA PRO A 76 -0.45 -2.12 -15.11
C PRO A 76 -0.76 -0.67 -14.70
N TYR A 77 -1.06 -0.43 -13.44
CA TYR A 77 -1.33 0.88 -12.82
C TYR A 77 -0.69 0.97 -11.44
N ALA A 78 -0.50 2.19 -10.99
CA ALA A 78 -0.02 2.50 -9.64
C ALA A 78 -1.05 3.36 -8.90
N ILE A 79 -1.46 2.94 -7.70
CA ILE A 79 -2.34 3.71 -6.82
C ILE A 79 -1.52 4.21 -5.64
N THR A 80 -1.59 5.51 -5.38
CA THR A 80 -1.08 6.15 -4.17
C THR A 80 -2.24 6.50 -3.25
N LEU A 81 -2.26 5.94 -2.07
CA LEU A 81 -3.21 6.31 -1.01
C LEU A 81 -2.59 7.41 -0.15
N ALA A 82 -3.15 8.62 -0.22
CA ALA A 82 -2.85 9.69 0.75
C ALA A 82 -3.90 9.65 1.87
N GLN A 83 -3.54 9.02 2.97
CA GLN A 83 -4.42 8.74 4.08
C GLN A 83 -4.22 9.76 5.21
N ALA A 84 -5.24 10.53 5.54
CA ALA A 84 -5.21 11.29 6.78
C ALA A 84 -5.10 10.32 7.97
N VAL A 85 -4.09 10.55 8.85
CA VAL A 85 -3.80 9.62 9.95
C VAL A 85 -5.02 9.55 10.89
N PRO A 86 -5.70 8.38 10.95
CA PRO A 86 -6.87 8.22 11.79
C PRO A 86 -6.47 8.08 13.25
N LYS A 87 -7.46 8.21 14.16
CA LYS A 87 -7.26 7.94 15.59
C LYS A 87 -6.89 6.47 15.85
N GLY A 88 -6.22 6.22 16.96
CA GLY A 88 -5.95 4.88 17.45
C GLY A 88 -5.03 4.05 16.54
N LYS A 89 -5.39 2.79 16.32
CA LYS A 89 -4.59 1.80 15.58
C LYS A 89 -5.12 1.52 14.16
N TYR A 90 -6.06 2.32 13.67
CA TYR A 90 -6.71 2.04 12.38
C TYR A 90 -5.74 2.16 11.19
N MET A 91 -4.67 2.95 11.31
CA MET A 91 -3.65 3.03 10.28
C MET A 91 -2.98 1.69 9.99
N ASP A 92 -2.74 0.86 11.01
CA ASP A 92 -2.17 -0.49 10.85
C ASP A 92 -3.10 -1.35 9.96
N SER A 93 -4.41 -1.29 10.21
CA SER A 93 -5.40 -2.02 9.41
C SER A 93 -5.49 -1.49 7.97
N ILE A 94 -5.38 -0.17 7.79
CA ILE A 94 -5.37 0.45 6.46
C ILE A 94 -4.15 -0.01 5.68
N VAL A 95 -2.95 0.05 6.28
CA VAL A 95 -1.70 -0.40 5.63
C VAL A 95 -1.80 -1.86 5.21
N ARG A 96 -2.26 -2.75 6.11
CA ARG A 96 -2.45 -4.16 5.82
C ARG A 96 -3.37 -4.37 4.61
N MET A 97 -4.60 -3.85 4.67
CA MET A 97 -5.59 -4.05 3.62
C MET A 97 -5.22 -3.35 2.31
N ALA A 98 -4.58 -2.17 2.36
CA ALA A 98 -4.09 -1.47 1.18
C ALA A 98 -2.99 -2.27 0.46
N THR A 99 -2.11 -2.93 1.21
CA THR A 99 -1.09 -3.83 0.65
C THR A 99 -1.73 -5.06 -0.02
N GLU A 100 -2.75 -5.64 0.60
CA GLU A 100 -3.51 -6.77 0.04
C GLU A 100 -4.22 -6.39 -1.28
N VAL A 101 -4.69 -5.17 -1.41
CA VAL A 101 -5.32 -4.64 -2.66
C VAL A 101 -4.29 -4.23 -3.71
N GLY A 102 -3.00 -4.21 -3.37
CA GLY A 102 -1.92 -3.91 -4.31
C GLY A 102 -1.65 -2.42 -4.50
N VAL A 103 -1.83 -1.60 -3.46
CA VAL A 103 -1.45 -0.18 -3.52
C VAL A 103 0.08 -0.05 -3.71
N ALA A 104 0.51 0.90 -4.52
CA ALA A 104 1.93 1.12 -4.81
C ALA A 104 2.61 2.04 -3.79
N SER A 105 1.86 2.97 -3.20
CA SER A 105 2.40 3.91 -2.21
C SER A 105 1.33 4.31 -1.21
N ILE A 106 1.74 4.48 0.06
CA ILE A 106 0.93 5.01 1.14
C ILE A 106 1.62 6.26 1.67
N VAL A 107 0.91 7.36 1.67
CA VAL A 107 1.38 8.66 2.19
C VAL A 107 0.50 9.05 3.37
N PRO A 108 0.96 8.86 4.61
CA PRO A 108 0.25 9.34 5.77
C PRO A 108 0.27 10.88 5.78
N VAL A 109 -0.91 11.50 5.86
CA VAL A 109 -1.01 12.97 5.87
C VAL A 109 -1.66 13.49 7.14
N LEU A 110 -1.24 14.68 7.56
CA LEU A 110 -1.87 15.45 8.63
C LEU A 110 -2.74 16.51 7.98
N SER A 111 -4.06 16.41 8.15
CA SER A 111 -5.00 17.45 7.81
C SER A 111 -5.25 18.34 9.03
N GLU A 112 -5.82 19.51 8.84
CA GLU A 112 -6.15 20.46 9.92
C GLU A 112 -7.04 19.82 11.01
N ARG A 113 -7.91 18.89 10.61
CA ARG A 113 -8.81 18.17 11.53
C ARG A 113 -8.26 16.82 12.01
N THR A 114 -7.00 16.51 11.72
CA THR A 114 -6.33 15.34 12.28
C THR A 114 -6.05 15.56 13.76
N ILE A 115 -6.65 14.75 14.62
CA ILE A 115 -6.54 14.92 16.08
C ILE A 115 -5.23 14.31 16.62
N VAL A 116 -4.59 13.47 15.85
CA VAL A 116 -3.37 12.76 16.26
C VAL A 116 -2.20 13.72 16.23
N LYS A 117 -1.68 14.08 17.41
CA LYS A 117 -0.37 14.72 17.51
C LYS A 117 0.71 13.64 17.33
N VAL A 118 1.48 13.76 16.27
CA VAL A 118 2.66 12.91 16.11
C VAL A 118 3.76 13.56 16.92
N GLU A 119 4.12 12.96 18.06
CA GLU A 119 5.22 13.45 18.89
C GLU A 119 6.55 13.29 18.14
N ALA A 120 7.41 14.28 18.23
CA ALA A 120 8.74 14.23 17.65
C ALA A 120 9.50 13.00 18.20
N GLY A 121 10.03 12.16 17.30
CA GLY A 121 10.70 10.90 17.64
C GLY A 121 9.81 9.64 17.63
N ALA A 122 8.47 9.77 17.62
CA ALA A 122 7.57 8.65 17.48
C ALA A 122 7.28 8.30 16.00
N GLU A 123 7.68 9.17 15.08
CA GLU A 123 7.42 9.02 13.63
C GLU A 123 8.17 7.83 13.04
N GLU A 124 9.45 7.69 13.37
CA GLU A 124 10.30 6.61 12.86
C GLU A 124 9.79 5.24 13.30
N HIS A 125 9.46 5.10 14.58
CA HIS A 125 8.89 3.85 15.10
C HIS A 125 7.52 3.49 14.47
N LYS A 126 6.68 4.50 14.18
CA LYS A 126 5.42 4.28 13.45
C LYS A 126 5.68 3.79 12.02
N LEU A 127 6.63 4.41 11.33
CA LEU A 127 7.00 4.04 9.97
C LEU A 127 7.53 2.61 9.91
N GLU A 128 8.45 2.22 10.80
CA GLU A 128 8.95 0.86 10.92
C GLU A 128 7.82 -0.15 11.15
N LYS A 129 6.90 0.17 12.06
CA LYS A 129 5.73 -0.67 12.34
C LYS A 129 4.83 -0.85 11.11
N TRP A 130 4.57 0.21 10.37
CA TRP A 130 3.75 0.13 9.15
C TRP A 130 4.47 -0.65 8.05
N GLN A 131 5.78 -0.51 7.91
CA GLN A 131 6.59 -1.31 7.00
C GLN A 131 6.53 -2.80 7.34
N ALA A 132 6.68 -3.15 8.62
CA ALA A 132 6.54 -4.53 9.08
C ALA A 132 5.11 -5.07 8.79
N THR A 133 4.08 -4.26 9.04
CA THR A 133 2.69 -4.62 8.72
C THR A 133 2.49 -4.89 7.21
N ALA A 134 3.09 -4.07 6.34
CA ALA A 134 3.03 -4.27 4.90
C ALA A 134 3.76 -5.55 4.46
N ILE A 135 4.91 -5.88 5.06
CA ILE A 135 5.64 -7.12 4.79
C ILE A 135 4.78 -8.34 5.14
N GLU A 136 4.18 -8.35 6.33
CA GLU A 136 3.31 -9.46 6.76
C GLU A 136 2.09 -9.62 5.85
N ALA A 137 1.46 -8.50 5.44
CA ALA A 137 0.35 -8.51 4.50
C ALA A 137 0.78 -9.07 3.14
N ALA A 138 1.94 -8.66 2.62
CA ALA A 138 2.48 -9.11 1.35
C ALA A 138 2.82 -10.60 1.36
N LYS A 139 3.36 -11.13 2.47
CA LYS A 139 3.56 -12.58 2.66
C LYS A 139 2.24 -13.34 2.56
N GLN A 140 1.20 -12.84 3.21
CA GLN A 140 -0.10 -13.50 3.27
C GLN A 140 -0.83 -13.48 1.91
N CYS A 141 -0.84 -12.33 1.21
CA CYS A 141 -1.58 -12.19 -0.06
C CYS A 141 -0.78 -12.60 -1.31
N GLY A 142 0.51 -12.90 -1.15
CA GLY A 142 1.38 -13.29 -2.27
C GLY A 142 1.88 -12.11 -3.12
N ASN A 143 1.75 -10.87 -2.65
CA ASN A 143 2.25 -9.71 -3.39
C ASN A 143 3.77 -9.63 -3.29
N ALA A 144 4.47 -9.69 -4.42
CA ALA A 144 5.92 -9.55 -4.48
C ALA A 144 6.40 -8.08 -4.47
N PHE A 145 5.47 -7.12 -4.53
CA PHE A 145 5.76 -5.70 -4.50
C PHE A 145 5.24 -5.09 -3.19
N LEU A 146 6.17 -4.56 -2.39
CA LEU A 146 5.80 -3.82 -1.19
C LEU A 146 5.43 -2.37 -1.55
N PRO A 147 4.38 -1.81 -0.95
CA PRO A 147 4.10 -0.39 -1.08
C PRO A 147 5.22 0.42 -0.44
N THR A 148 5.58 1.54 -1.07
CA THR A 148 6.39 2.54 -0.37
C THR A 148 5.52 3.24 0.67
N ILE A 149 6.00 3.37 1.91
CA ILE A 149 5.31 4.13 2.95
C ILE A 149 6.15 5.37 3.24
N ALA A 150 5.58 6.54 2.93
CA ALA A 150 6.26 7.81 3.12
C ALA A 150 6.26 8.23 4.61
N ALA A 151 7.18 9.12 4.97
CA ALA A 151 7.08 9.84 6.24
C ALA A 151 5.77 10.64 6.32
N VAL A 152 5.28 10.84 7.54
CA VAL A 152 4.09 11.65 7.79
C VAL A 152 4.36 13.10 7.33
N GLN A 153 3.42 13.69 6.59
CA GLN A 153 3.57 15.05 6.08
C GLN A 153 2.24 15.82 6.13
N PRO A 154 2.26 17.17 6.09
CA PRO A 154 1.05 17.97 5.94
C PRO A 154 0.31 17.62 4.64
N ALA A 155 -1.04 17.61 4.69
CA ALA A 155 -1.87 17.31 3.52
C ALA A 155 -1.59 18.27 2.35
N GLU A 156 -1.34 19.54 2.64
CA GLU A 156 -0.99 20.58 1.66
C GLU A 156 0.31 20.28 0.90
N HIS A 157 1.32 19.67 1.54
CA HIS A 157 2.56 19.27 0.86
C HIS A 157 2.29 18.16 -0.15
N PHE A 158 1.48 17.17 0.20
CA PHE A 158 1.08 16.13 -0.73
C PHE A 158 0.27 16.71 -1.89
N ILE A 159 -0.70 17.58 -1.62
CA ILE A 159 -1.51 18.26 -2.64
C ILE A 159 -0.61 19.02 -3.62
N ALA A 160 0.36 19.78 -3.13
CA ALA A 160 1.26 20.59 -3.96
C ALA A 160 2.20 19.74 -4.85
N SER A 161 2.64 18.57 -4.39
CA SER A 161 3.55 17.68 -5.14
C SER A 161 2.83 16.77 -6.14
N SER A 162 1.58 16.40 -5.87
CA SER A 162 0.80 15.41 -6.61
C SER A 162 0.60 15.68 -8.11
N PRO A 163 0.42 16.95 -8.58
CA PRO A 163 0.23 17.24 -10.01
C PRO A 163 1.38 16.80 -10.91
N ARG A 164 2.57 16.64 -10.36
CA ARG A 164 3.78 16.25 -11.12
C ARG A 164 3.97 14.74 -11.23
N THR A 165 3.27 13.96 -10.42
CA THR A 165 3.55 12.54 -10.23
C THR A 165 2.40 11.61 -10.58
N HIS A 166 1.17 12.14 -10.73
CA HIS A 166 -0.03 11.33 -10.95
C HIS A 166 -0.84 11.80 -12.15
N ASP A 167 -1.29 10.85 -12.96
CA ASP A 167 -2.18 11.10 -14.10
C ASP A 167 -3.55 11.64 -13.64
N LEU A 168 -4.09 11.01 -12.61
CA LEU A 168 -5.39 11.33 -12.03
C LEU A 168 -5.26 11.52 -10.53
N ARG A 169 -5.93 12.52 -10.00
CA ARG A 169 -5.94 12.86 -8.58
C ARG A 169 -7.38 12.91 -8.08
N LEU A 170 -7.65 12.14 -7.04
CA LEU A 170 -8.98 11.97 -6.46
C LEU A 170 -8.96 12.36 -4.98
N ILE A 171 -10.04 12.95 -4.51
CA ILE A 171 -10.26 13.22 -3.08
C ILE A 171 -11.65 12.75 -2.71
N ALA A 172 -11.75 11.87 -1.69
CA ALA A 172 -13.04 11.46 -1.18
C ALA A 172 -13.75 12.67 -0.56
N SER A 173 -15.03 12.84 -0.85
CA SER A 173 -15.78 14.02 -0.42
C SER A 173 -17.23 13.71 -0.14
N LEU A 174 -17.72 14.25 0.98
CA LEU A 174 -19.13 14.25 1.36
C LEU A 174 -19.84 15.52 0.88
N GLN A 175 -19.12 16.46 0.26
CA GLN A 175 -19.68 17.75 -0.14
C GLN A 175 -20.55 17.63 -1.41
N PRO A 176 -21.54 18.52 -1.57
CA PRO A 176 -22.31 18.61 -2.81
C PRO A 176 -21.39 18.85 -4.01
N GLY A 177 -21.70 18.20 -5.14
CA GLY A 177 -20.89 18.29 -6.35
C GLY A 177 -19.78 17.24 -6.47
N ALA A 178 -19.60 16.36 -5.47
CA ALA A 178 -18.77 15.18 -5.63
C ALA A 178 -19.37 14.23 -6.68
N ARG A 179 -18.52 13.71 -7.55
CA ARG A 179 -18.93 12.89 -8.70
C ARG A 179 -18.75 11.39 -8.39
N SER A 180 -19.42 10.53 -9.14
CA SER A 180 -19.11 9.10 -9.05
C SER A 180 -17.74 8.81 -9.67
N LEU A 181 -17.00 7.85 -9.11
CA LEU A 181 -15.72 7.39 -9.67
C LEU A 181 -15.84 7.03 -11.15
N LYS A 182 -16.93 6.35 -11.50
CA LYS A 182 -17.21 5.93 -12.89
C LYS A 182 -17.30 7.10 -13.87
N ALA A 183 -17.92 8.21 -13.45
CA ALA A 183 -18.01 9.42 -14.27
C ALA A 183 -16.65 10.09 -14.45
N VAL A 184 -15.82 10.14 -13.39
CA VAL A 184 -14.48 10.71 -13.44
C VAL A 184 -13.55 9.88 -14.34
N LEU A 185 -13.56 8.56 -14.19
CA LEU A 185 -12.76 7.67 -15.04
C LEU A 185 -13.20 7.68 -16.51
N LYS A 186 -14.52 7.81 -16.74
CA LYS A 186 -15.04 7.96 -18.11
C LYS A 186 -14.51 9.25 -18.75
N GLN A 187 -14.65 10.38 -18.06
CA GLN A 187 -14.12 11.66 -18.54
C GLN A 187 -12.62 11.58 -18.82
N PHE A 188 -11.83 11.00 -17.92
CA PHE A 188 -10.39 10.84 -18.12
C PHE A 188 -10.09 10.04 -19.39
N ARG A 189 -10.81 8.93 -19.61
CA ARG A 189 -10.65 8.13 -20.85
C ARG A 189 -11.04 8.89 -22.10
N ASP A 190 -12.14 9.63 -22.05
CA ASP A 190 -12.61 10.45 -23.18
C ASP A 190 -11.58 11.54 -23.56
N GLU A 191 -10.93 12.17 -22.57
CA GLU A 191 -9.93 13.22 -22.76
C GLU A 191 -8.53 12.70 -23.16
N LYS A 192 -8.11 11.57 -22.60
CA LYS A 192 -6.74 11.04 -22.73
C LYS A 192 -6.61 9.86 -23.69
N GLY A 193 -7.72 9.27 -24.14
CA GLY A 193 -7.73 8.09 -24.99
C GLY A 193 -7.23 6.80 -24.31
N ARG A 194 -7.04 6.81 -22.97
CA ARG A 194 -6.55 5.68 -22.19
C ARG A 194 -7.04 5.73 -20.74
N ALA A 195 -6.92 4.62 -20.03
CA ALA A 195 -7.06 4.61 -18.57
C ALA A 195 -5.86 5.31 -17.88
N PRO A 196 -6.04 5.86 -16.67
CA PRO A 196 -4.93 6.41 -15.90
C PRO A 196 -3.98 5.28 -15.46
N LYS A 197 -2.66 5.53 -15.59
CA LYS A 197 -1.61 4.60 -15.14
C LYS A 197 -1.13 4.91 -13.72
N SER A 198 -1.34 6.14 -13.26
CA SER A 198 -0.97 6.55 -11.90
C SER A 198 -2.10 7.38 -11.29
N VAL A 199 -2.61 6.97 -10.14
CA VAL A 199 -3.73 7.63 -9.48
C VAL A 199 -3.35 7.94 -8.03
N ALA A 200 -3.53 9.20 -7.60
CA ALA A 200 -3.53 9.58 -6.20
C ALA A 200 -4.97 9.60 -5.68
N TRP A 201 -5.20 9.04 -4.50
CA TRP A 201 -6.49 9.17 -3.82
C TRP A 201 -6.30 9.63 -2.38
N MET A 202 -6.86 10.78 -2.05
CA MET A 202 -6.85 11.32 -0.70
C MET A 202 -8.10 10.88 0.06
N ILE A 203 -7.91 10.40 1.28
CA ILE A 203 -8.97 10.02 2.23
C ILE A 203 -8.80 10.84 3.50
N GLY A 204 -9.86 11.53 3.90
CA GLY A 204 -9.88 12.43 5.04
C GLY A 204 -9.88 11.73 6.41
N PRO A 205 -9.70 12.51 7.49
CA PRO A 205 -9.88 12.03 8.86
C PRO A 205 -11.38 11.93 9.19
N GLU A 206 -11.70 11.55 10.43
CA GLU A 206 -13.08 11.42 10.91
C GLU A 206 -13.91 12.72 10.78
N GLY A 207 -13.24 13.87 10.79
CA GLY A 207 -13.86 15.19 10.63
C GLY A 207 -13.93 15.70 9.20
N ASP A 208 -13.54 14.88 8.20
CA ASP A 208 -13.34 15.26 6.79
C ASP A 208 -12.28 16.37 6.63
N PHE A 209 -11.93 16.71 5.41
CA PHE A 209 -11.07 17.85 5.08
C PHE A 209 -11.82 19.17 5.30
N THR A 210 -11.09 20.22 5.66
CA THR A 210 -11.68 21.56 5.77
C THR A 210 -12.03 22.12 4.39
N THR A 211 -12.87 23.15 4.37
CA THR A 211 -13.22 23.85 3.12
C THR A 211 -11.97 24.42 2.43
N ALA A 212 -10.99 24.89 3.20
CA ALA A 212 -9.72 25.41 2.69
C ALA A 212 -8.88 24.32 2.03
N GLU A 213 -8.72 23.15 2.70
CA GLU A 213 -8.00 21.99 2.15
C GLU A 213 -8.69 21.46 0.89
N MET A 214 -10.02 21.38 0.87
CA MET A 214 -10.79 20.99 -0.31
C MET A 214 -10.63 21.97 -1.47
N ALA A 215 -10.59 23.27 -1.21
CA ALA A 215 -10.33 24.28 -2.23
C ALA A 215 -8.91 24.16 -2.78
N LEU A 216 -7.92 23.98 -1.90
CA LEU A 216 -6.54 23.75 -2.30
C LEU A 216 -6.39 22.51 -3.18
N ALA A 217 -7.02 21.39 -2.78
CA ALA A 217 -7.00 20.15 -3.56
C ALA A 217 -7.65 20.34 -4.95
N ARG A 218 -8.81 21.01 -5.03
CA ARG A 218 -9.46 21.32 -6.32
C ARG A 218 -8.58 22.19 -7.21
N ASN A 219 -7.94 23.22 -6.66
CA ASN A 219 -7.02 24.08 -7.41
C ASN A 219 -5.77 23.30 -7.91
N ALA A 220 -5.37 22.26 -7.21
CA ALA A 220 -4.32 21.33 -7.64
C ALA A 220 -4.83 20.22 -8.59
N GLY A 221 -6.09 20.28 -9.02
CA GLY A 221 -6.69 19.35 -9.97
C GLY A 221 -7.11 18.00 -9.36
N PHE A 222 -7.43 17.97 -8.06
CA PHE A 222 -8.08 16.82 -7.47
C PHE A 222 -9.58 16.85 -7.77
N GLU A 223 -10.10 15.73 -8.25
CA GLU A 223 -11.52 15.52 -8.50
C GLU A 223 -12.21 14.99 -7.24
N PRO A 224 -13.22 15.72 -6.71
CA PRO A 224 -14.01 15.22 -5.59
C PRO A 224 -14.86 14.03 -6.00
N VAL A 225 -14.70 12.92 -5.27
CA VAL A 225 -15.40 11.65 -5.54
C VAL A 225 -16.26 11.27 -4.33
N SER A 226 -17.53 10.98 -4.60
CA SER A 226 -18.45 10.43 -3.61
C SER A 226 -18.25 8.90 -3.51
N LEU A 227 -18.15 8.41 -2.28
CA LEU A 227 -18.11 6.96 -1.97
C LEU A 227 -19.50 6.37 -1.69
N GLY A 228 -20.57 7.10 -2.02
CA GLY A 228 -21.94 6.66 -1.84
C GLY A 228 -22.72 7.54 -0.84
N PRO A 229 -23.95 7.14 -0.51
CA PRO A 229 -24.85 7.97 0.32
C PRO A 229 -24.58 7.88 1.82
N LEU A 230 -23.74 6.94 2.27
CA LEU A 230 -23.45 6.74 3.69
C LEU A 230 -22.11 7.37 4.07
N VAL A 231 -22.03 7.88 5.29
CA VAL A 231 -20.77 8.31 5.89
C VAL A 231 -19.99 7.08 6.33
N LEU A 232 -18.83 6.88 5.72
CA LEU A 232 -17.94 5.76 6.02
C LEU A 232 -16.91 6.17 7.08
N ARG A 233 -16.48 5.23 7.90
CA ARG A 233 -15.27 5.42 8.73
C ARG A 233 -14.04 5.51 7.84
N CYS A 234 -12.98 6.17 8.33
CA CYS A 234 -11.75 6.41 7.54
C CYS A 234 -11.17 5.12 6.94
N GLU A 235 -11.07 4.07 7.73
CA GLU A 235 -10.57 2.77 7.29
C GLU A 235 -11.48 2.12 6.25
N THR A 236 -12.80 2.25 6.42
CA THR A 236 -13.77 1.73 5.45
C THR A 236 -13.71 2.53 4.15
N ALA A 237 -13.63 3.87 4.26
CA ALA A 237 -13.52 4.75 3.09
C ALA A 237 -12.26 4.46 2.27
N ALA A 238 -11.11 4.28 2.96
CA ALA A 238 -9.85 3.95 2.31
C ALA A 238 -9.95 2.66 1.50
N ILE A 239 -10.41 1.58 2.13
CA ILE A 239 -10.42 0.27 1.48
C ILE A 239 -11.50 0.18 0.41
N PHE A 240 -12.68 0.75 0.65
CA PHE A 240 -13.72 0.84 -0.36
C PHE A 240 -13.22 1.61 -1.61
N ALA A 241 -12.59 2.78 -1.41
CA ALA A 241 -12.03 3.59 -2.49
C ALA A 241 -10.98 2.80 -3.30
N LEU A 242 -10.01 2.18 -2.61
CA LEU A 242 -8.95 1.39 -3.26
C LEU A 242 -9.52 0.20 -4.03
N SER A 243 -10.49 -0.52 -3.45
CA SER A 243 -11.08 -1.71 -4.05
C SER A 243 -11.84 -1.38 -5.34
N ILE A 244 -12.70 -0.34 -5.32
CA ILE A 244 -13.45 0.04 -6.52
C ILE A 244 -12.53 0.62 -7.61
N LEU A 245 -11.49 1.37 -7.23
CA LEU A 245 -10.52 1.90 -8.20
C LEU A 245 -9.70 0.78 -8.83
N SER A 246 -9.17 -0.13 -8.01
CA SER A 246 -8.43 -1.30 -8.48
C SER A 246 -9.26 -2.13 -9.45
N TYR A 247 -10.53 -2.42 -9.11
CA TYR A 247 -11.46 -3.15 -9.97
C TYR A 247 -11.68 -2.46 -11.33
N GLU A 248 -11.91 -1.14 -11.33
CA GLU A 248 -12.12 -0.37 -12.56
C GLU A 248 -10.86 -0.31 -13.44
N LEU A 249 -9.66 -0.24 -12.83
CA LEU A 249 -8.39 -0.18 -13.55
C LEU A 249 -7.95 -1.55 -14.10
N GLN A 250 -8.25 -2.65 -13.41
CA GLN A 250 -7.98 -4.00 -13.89
C GLN A 250 -8.78 -4.34 -15.16
N ASN A 251 -9.98 -3.81 -15.27
CA ASN A 251 -10.89 -4.08 -16.38
C ASN A 251 -10.84 -3.00 -17.50
N ALA A 252 -9.87 -2.09 -17.44
CA ALA A 252 -9.76 -0.98 -18.38
C ALA A 252 -8.84 -1.25 -19.60
N GLY A 253 -8.40 -2.51 -19.77
CA GLY A 253 -7.56 -2.99 -20.87
C GLY A 253 -8.35 -3.48 -22.07
#